data_ef4d66c57494b21c7ce9781a452994dc
#
_entry.id   ef4d66c57494b21c7ce9781a452994dc
#
_cell.length_a   1.000
_cell.length_b   1.000
_cell.length_c   1.000
_cell.angle_alpha   90.00
_cell.angle_beta   90.00
_cell.angle_gamma   90.00
#
_symmetry.space_group_name_H-M   'P 1'
#
loop_
_entity.id
_entity.type
_entity.pdbx_description
1 polymer ?
#
loop_
_entity_poly.entity_id
_entity_poly.type
_entity_poly.pdbx_seq_one_letter_code
_entity_poly.pdbx_strand_id
1 'polypeptide(L)'
;MPTYRSFLSAFVFCTHILWLAFSSALAANDDASIRQELDFNFDWKFSLGEHSGAQVPAFDDSSWRDLRLPHDWSIEAEYSQENTSGATGYLPGGLGWYRKHFATPELANGEVAKTQILFDGIYNHSEVWINGHSLGYRPFGYVAFYYDLTPFLNTDGSDNVIAVHVDRSRYVDSRWYTGSGIYRNVKLVVTGEVHVPIWGTTILTPEVTSERAKVLISTELRNDSEQARVVNVSTTLLDDSGLNIGRDMKRLEIAARSTELLRQEVIVANPQLWDIDNPNLYFAQTEVRSEEQLLDSKSTRLGIRSLRNDAKTGFFLNGRNVKIKGVNLHHDAGLVGAAVPIGVWKRRLEVLKEAGVNAIRTGHKPASKEFIELCDEMGFLVQQETFDEWERPKNKRRNGRHQGEIDYIEQGYSEFFTEWAEKDLTAIIRRDINNPSIFQWSIGNEIEWSYPRYIPATGYFGKNGKSK
;
A
#
# COMPACT_ATOMS: atom_id res chain seq x y z
N MET A 1 66.91 42.06 -0.66
CA MET A 1 67.16 43.38 0.00
C MET A 1 66.20 44.40 -0.62
N PRO A 2 65.51 45.26 0.13
CA PRO A 2 65.21 45.28 1.58
C PRO A 2 63.67 45.12 1.84
N THR A 3 63.28 44.52 2.87
CA THR A 3 62.63 44.88 4.16
C THR A 3 62.01 46.28 4.23
N TYR A 4 60.67 46.29 4.58
CA TYR A 4 60.19 47.26 5.58
C TYR A 4 58.96 46.69 6.34
N ARG A 5 59.04 46.91 7.63
CA ARG A 5 58.18 46.46 8.74
C ARG A 5 56.93 47.34 8.90
N SER A 6 55.89 46.70 9.40
CA SER A 6 54.94 47.07 10.47
C SER A 6 54.33 48.46 10.54
N PHE A 7 53.01 48.52 10.75
CA PHE A 7 52.40 49.10 11.98
C PHE A 7 50.99 48.63 12.19
N LEU A 8 50.76 48.16 13.41
CA LEU A 8 49.41 47.87 13.99
C LEU A 8 48.63 49.18 14.12
N SER A 9 47.34 49.12 13.87
CA SER A 9 46.33 49.86 14.66
C SER A 9 45.01 49.12 14.67
N ALA A 10 44.67 48.63 15.87
CA ALA A 10 43.40 48.06 16.18
C ALA A 10 42.30 49.13 16.18
N PHE A 11 41.21 48.88 15.46
CA PHE A 11 39.94 49.58 15.71
C PHE A 11 38.89 48.49 15.97
N VAL A 12 38.58 48.31 17.25
CA VAL A 12 37.44 47.53 17.73
C VAL A 12 36.18 48.36 17.47
N PHE A 13 35.40 47.97 16.49
CA PHE A 13 34.01 48.41 16.38
C PHE A 13 33.11 47.30 16.87
N CYS A 14 32.63 47.43 18.12
CA CYS A 14 31.53 46.67 18.68
C CYS A 14 30.25 47.08 17.98
N THR A 15 29.83 46.34 16.98
CA THR A 15 28.44 46.40 16.48
C THR A 15 27.64 45.31 17.18
N HIS A 16 26.86 45.76 18.16
CA HIS A 16 25.78 44.93 18.74
C HIS A 16 24.72 44.73 17.67
N ILE A 17 24.72 43.55 17.00
CA ILE A 17 23.60 43.09 16.21
C ILE A 17 22.61 42.53 17.20
N LEU A 18 21.55 43.29 17.50
CA LEU A 18 20.34 42.81 18.13
C LEU A 18 19.72 41.79 17.19
N TRP A 19 19.86 40.49 17.49
CA TRP A 19 19.03 39.44 16.95
C TRP A 19 17.68 39.53 17.64
N LEU A 20 16.74 40.24 17.02
CA LEU A 20 15.32 40.05 17.30
C LEU A 20 14.93 38.63 16.83
N ALA A 21 14.98 37.69 17.76
CA ALA A 21 14.34 36.41 17.61
C ALA A 21 12.83 36.68 17.47
N PHE A 22 12.34 36.74 16.25
CA PHE A 22 10.92 36.50 15.98
C PHE A 22 10.66 35.05 16.31
N SER A 23 10.37 34.78 17.58
CA SER A 23 9.63 33.59 17.97
C SER A 23 8.24 33.75 17.38
N SER A 24 8.06 33.32 16.13
CA SER A 24 6.74 32.91 15.67
C SER A 24 6.38 31.71 16.55
N ALA A 25 5.67 31.99 17.65
CA ALA A 25 4.86 31.00 18.29
C ALA A 25 3.85 30.55 17.22
N LEU A 26 4.18 29.49 16.48
CA LEU A 26 3.14 28.63 15.98
C LEU A 26 2.36 28.26 17.25
N ALA A 27 1.13 28.76 17.37
CA ALA A 27 0.16 28.19 18.27
C ALA A 27 0.17 26.69 17.94
N ALA A 28 0.76 25.88 18.80
CA ALA A 28 0.53 24.46 18.81
C ALA A 28 -1.00 24.36 18.97
N ASN A 29 -1.69 24.01 17.89
CA ASN A 29 -3.04 23.51 18.03
C ASN A 29 -2.90 22.31 18.95
N ASP A 30 -3.48 22.39 20.14
CA ASP A 30 -3.61 21.30 21.12
C ASP A 30 -4.52 20.16 20.62
N ASP A 31 -4.91 20.15 19.35
CA ASP A 31 -5.50 19.03 18.64
C ASP A 31 -4.40 18.02 18.23
N ALA A 32 -3.72 17.43 19.22
CA ALA A 32 -2.87 16.26 18.97
C ALA A 32 -3.71 15.23 18.22
N SER A 33 -3.28 14.87 17.01
CA SER A 33 -4.02 13.94 16.16
C SER A 33 -4.33 12.67 16.94
N ILE A 34 -5.64 12.41 17.14
CA ILE A 34 -6.09 11.20 17.85
C ILE A 34 -5.74 9.95 17.04
N ARG A 35 -5.79 10.06 15.70
CA ARG A 35 -5.31 9.01 14.80
C ARG A 35 -3.80 8.99 14.74
N GLN A 36 -3.21 7.80 14.92
CA GLN A 36 -1.80 7.56 14.71
C GLN A 36 -1.61 6.45 13.66
N GLU A 37 -0.77 6.70 12.69
CA GLU A 37 -0.30 5.69 11.73
C GLU A 37 1.20 5.47 11.97
N LEU A 38 1.53 4.45 12.77
CA LEU A 38 2.89 4.19 13.23
C LEU A 38 3.61 3.27 12.25
N ASP A 39 4.85 3.61 11.89
CA ASP A 39 5.75 2.69 11.19
C ASP A 39 6.07 1.50 12.09
N PHE A 40 5.66 0.32 11.66
CA PHE A 40 5.82 -0.91 12.44
C PHE A 40 6.87 -1.85 11.85
N ASN A 41 7.77 -1.33 11.01
CA ASN A 41 8.78 -2.10 10.29
C ASN A 41 10.03 -2.44 11.11
N PHE A 42 10.26 -1.80 12.25
CA PHE A 42 11.47 -1.98 13.07
C PHE A 42 11.31 -3.09 14.10
N ASP A 43 12.42 -3.54 14.68
CA ASP A 43 12.51 -4.42 15.85
C ASP A 43 11.74 -5.74 15.69
N TRP A 44 11.78 -6.32 14.51
CA TRP A 44 11.29 -7.66 14.27
C TRP A 44 12.39 -8.68 14.48
N LYS A 45 12.01 -9.83 15.04
CA LYS A 45 12.85 -11.02 15.10
C LYS A 45 12.42 -12.01 14.03
N PHE A 46 13.38 -12.67 13.41
CA PHE A 46 13.14 -13.63 12.33
C PHE A 46 13.93 -14.92 12.54
N SER A 47 13.30 -16.03 12.23
CA SER A 47 13.97 -17.33 12.10
C SER A 47 13.40 -18.13 10.94
N LEU A 48 14.28 -18.70 10.13
CA LEU A 48 13.91 -19.62 9.06
C LEU A 48 13.68 -21.02 9.64
N GLY A 49 12.71 -21.74 9.09
CA GLY A 49 12.34 -23.09 9.50
C GLY A 49 11.07 -23.17 10.32
N GLU A 50 10.74 -24.37 10.79
CA GLU A 50 9.59 -24.61 11.63
C GLU A 50 9.95 -24.43 13.11
N HIS A 51 9.11 -23.69 13.82
CA HIS A 51 9.27 -23.43 15.25
C HIS A 51 7.95 -23.68 15.98
N SER A 52 7.77 -24.91 16.43
CA SER A 52 6.55 -25.30 17.15
C SER A 52 6.35 -24.43 18.39
N GLY A 53 5.17 -23.83 18.49
CA GLY A 53 4.84 -22.96 19.63
C GLY A 53 5.28 -21.49 19.46
N ALA A 54 5.89 -21.09 18.34
CA ALA A 54 6.34 -19.72 18.14
C ALA A 54 5.22 -18.67 18.14
N GLN A 55 3.96 -19.08 18.02
CA GLN A 55 2.80 -18.20 18.15
C GLN A 55 2.48 -17.79 19.60
N VAL A 56 2.98 -18.51 20.63
CA VAL A 56 2.66 -18.18 22.02
C VAL A 56 3.62 -17.11 22.59
N PRO A 57 3.14 -16.22 23.48
CA PRO A 57 3.97 -15.14 24.04
C PRO A 57 5.22 -15.63 24.74
N ALA A 58 5.13 -16.74 25.50
CA ALA A 58 6.23 -17.28 26.31
C ALA A 58 7.32 -18.02 25.51
N PHE A 59 7.20 -18.12 24.19
CA PHE A 59 8.22 -18.71 23.33
C PHE A 59 9.51 -17.88 23.40
N ASP A 60 10.66 -18.54 23.62
CA ASP A 60 11.96 -17.89 23.66
C ASP A 60 12.49 -17.61 22.23
N ASP A 61 12.42 -16.37 21.82
CA ASP A 61 12.93 -15.87 20.54
C ASP A 61 14.27 -15.11 20.69
N SER A 62 14.94 -15.22 21.82
CA SER A 62 16.18 -14.50 22.12
C SER A 62 17.32 -14.80 21.14
N SER A 63 17.35 -16.02 20.58
CA SER A 63 18.31 -16.45 19.58
C SER A 63 17.97 -16.08 18.14
N TRP A 64 16.78 -15.52 17.90
CA TRP A 64 16.37 -15.14 16.56
C TRP A 64 17.05 -13.85 16.10
N ARG A 65 17.23 -13.72 14.79
CA ARG A 65 17.87 -12.56 14.18
C ARG A 65 16.97 -11.33 14.24
N ASP A 66 17.50 -10.22 14.73
CA ASP A 66 16.84 -8.93 14.62
C ASP A 66 16.89 -8.42 13.17
N LEU A 67 15.79 -7.88 12.69
CA LEU A 67 15.71 -7.31 11.36
C LEU A 67 14.67 -6.17 11.27
N ARG A 68 14.78 -5.45 10.17
CA ARG A 68 13.81 -4.43 9.72
C ARG A 68 13.05 -4.95 8.51
N LEU A 69 11.74 -4.70 8.48
CA LEU A 69 10.90 -4.89 7.29
C LEU A 69 11.04 -3.69 6.33
N PRO A 70 10.76 -3.87 5.05
CA PRO A 70 10.43 -5.13 4.34
C PRO A 70 11.58 -6.12 4.28
N HIS A 71 11.25 -7.43 4.24
CA HIS A 71 12.24 -8.51 4.23
C HIS A 71 11.86 -9.63 3.25
N ASP A 72 12.82 -10.05 2.45
CA ASP A 72 12.72 -11.16 1.50
C ASP A 72 13.88 -12.14 1.76
N TRP A 73 13.62 -13.23 2.48
CA TRP A 73 14.69 -14.16 2.86
C TRP A 73 15.23 -14.98 1.70
N SER A 74 14.49 -15.07 0.57
CA SER A 74 14.94 -15.87 -0.58
C SER A 74 16.25 -15.35 -1.17
N ILE A 75 16.45 -14.02 -1.19
CA ILE A 75 17.69 -13.42 -1.72
C ILE A 75 18.92 -13.60 -0.82
N GLU A 76 18.72 -14.05 0.40
CA GLU A 76 19.80 -14.30 1.35
C GLU A 76 20.39 -15.71 1.20
N ALA A 77 19.72 -16.58 0.43
CA ALA A 77 20.10 -17.96 0.24
C ALA A 77 20.99 -18.15 -1.00
N GLU A 78 21.74 -19.24 -1.01
CA GLU A 78 22.49 -19.67 -2.20
C GLU A 78 21.54 -20.14 -3.29
N TYR A 79 21.94 -19.91 -4.55
CA TYR A 79 21.22 -20.44 -5.70
C TYR A 79 21.27 -21.98 -5.71
N SER A 80 20.12 -22.60 -5.93
CA SER A 80 19.98 -24.06 -5.97
C SER A 80 19.02 -24.48 -7.07
N GLN A 81 19.25 -25.66 -7.62
CA GLN A 81 18.29 -26.34 -8.49
C GLN A 81 17.36 -27.28 -7.70
N GLU A 82 17.69 -27.56 -6.46
CA GLU A 82 16.89 -28.40 -5.57
C GLU A 82 15.76 -27.58 -4.94
N ASN A 83 14.52 -28.06 -5.08
CA ASN A 83 13.30 -27.41 -4.57
C ASN A 83 13.15 -25.94 -5.00
N THR A 84 13.62 -25.61 -6.21
CA THR A 84 13.52 -24.29 -6.83
C THR A 84 13.15 -24.40 -8.31
N SER A 85 13.00 -23.28 -8.99
CA SER A 85 12.78 -23.25 -10.44
C SER A 85 13.35 -22.00 -11.08
N GLY A 86 13.48 -22.00 -12.40
CA GLY A 86 13.83 -20.80 -13.14
C GLY A 86 12.84 -19.65 -12.94
N ALA A 87 11.55 -19.95 -12.69
CA ALA A 87 10.55 -18.96 -12.38
C ALA A 87 10.80 -18.25 -11.04
N THR A 88 11.39 -18.93 -10.06
CA THR A 88 11.76 -18.35 -8.76
C THR A 88 13.21 -17.83 -8.73
N GLY A 89 13.85 -17.71 -9.90
CA GLY A 89 15.26 -17.29 -10.00
C GLY A 89 16.25 -18.27 -9.39
N TYR A 90 15.85 -19.56 -9.22
CA TYR A 90 16.62 -20.59 -8.50
C TYR A 90 16.92 -20.24 -7.03
N LEU A 91 16.12 -19.37 -6.44
CA LEU A 91 16.19 -19.02 -5.01
C LEU A 91 15.16 -19.83 -4.23
N PRO A 92 15.51 -20.38 -3.05
CA PRO A 92 14.62 -21.22 -2.27
C PRO A 92 13.56 -20.40 -1.52
N GLY A 93 12.42 -21.04 -1.26
CA GLY A 93 11.40 -20.54 -0.33
C GLY A 93 11.62 -21.10 1.09
N GLY A 94 10.65 -21.88 1.58
CA GLY A 94 10.69 -22.53 2.88
C GLY A 94 9.64 -21.97 3.85
N LEU A 95 9.87 -22.23 5.14
CA LEU A 95 9.04 -21.76 6.24
C LEU A 95 9.78 -20.65 6.99
N GLY A 96 9.10 -19.61 7.39
CA GLY A 96 9.71 -18.53 8.15
C GLY A 96 8.78 -17.97 9.20
N TRP A 97 9.36 -17.62 10.34
CA TRP A 97 8.64 -16.99 11.43
C TRP A 97 9.18 -15.61 11.72
N TYR A 98 8.26 -14.69 11.97
CA TYR A 98 8.53 -13.34 12.46
C TYR A 98 7.86 -13.13 13.79
N ARG A 99 8.53 -12.46 14.71
CA ARG A 99 7.98 -12.05 16.01
C ARG A 99 8.36 -10.62 16.32
N LYS A 100 7.48 -9.90 17.00
CA LYS A 100 7.76 -8.56 17.51
C LYS A 100 7.06 -8.33 18.83
N HIS A 101 7.82 -7.80 19.78
CA HIS A 101 7.33 -7.36 21.08
C HIS A 101 7.04 -5.86 21.02
N PHE A 102 5.93 -5.42 21.62
CA PHE A 102 5.55 -4.00 21.61
C PHE A 102 4.59 -3.67 22.75
N ALA A 103 4.68 -2.44 23.28
CA ALA A 103 3.75 -1.92 24.27
C ALA A 103 2.37 -1.64 23.64
N THR A 104 1.32 -1.77 24.41
CA THR A 104 -0.03 -1.35 23.98
C THR A 104 -0.04 0.14 23.66
N PRO A 105 -0.45 0.54 22.43
CA PRO A 105 -0.52 1.95 22.08
C PRO A 105 -1.60 2.68 22.87
N GLU A 106 -1.30 3.91 23.26
CA GLU A 106 -2.22 4.79 23.98
C GLU A 106 -2.55 6.03 23.14
N LEU A 107 -3.77 6.54 23.29
CA LEU A 107 -4.17 7.82 22.70
C LEU A 107 -3.85 8.97 23.68
N ALA A 108 -3.36 10.07 23.13
CA ALA A 108 -2.95 11.24 23.94
C ALA A 108 -4.09 11.86 24.78
N ASN A 109 -5.32 11.66 24.36
CA ASN A 109 -6.52 12.17 25.07
C ASN A 109 -7.09 11.21 26.13
N GLY A 110 -6.44 10.04 26.33
CA GLY A 110 -6.87 9.02 27.30
C GLY A 110 -8.12 8.23 26.90
N GLU A 111 -8.59 8.36 25.65
CA GLU A 111 -9.67 7.52 25.11
C GLU A 111 -9.21 6.08 24.90
N VAL A 112 -10.17 5.16 24.82
CA VAL A 112 -9.90 3.76 24.50
C VAL A 112 -9.37 3.67 23.07
N ALA A 113 -8.15 3.21 22.93
CA ALA A 113 -7.50 3.05 21.62
C ALA A 113 -8.04 1.82 20.88
N LYS A 114 -8.44 2.04 19.62
CA LYS A 114 -8.66 0.97 18.64
C LYS A 114 -7.34 0.78 17.89
N THR A 115 -6.78 -0.41 17.96
CA THR A 115 -5.48 -0.71 17.36
C THR A 115 -5.62 -1.77 16.29
N GLN A 116 -5.23 -1.43 15.07
CA GLN A 116 -5.26 -2.32 13.92
C GLN A 116 -3.85 -2.45 13.34
N ILE A 117 -3.46 -3.67 12.93
CA ILE A 117 -2.22 -3.88 12.18
C ILE A 117 -2.55 -4.03 10.70
N LEU A 118 -1.86 -3.25 9.86
CA LEU A 118 -1.98 -3.26 8.40
C LEU A 118 -0.71 -3.81 7.77
N PHE A 119 -0.83 -4.92 7.05
CA PHE A 119 0.22 -5.47 6.20
C PHE A 119 -0.06 -5.11 4.74
N ASP A 120 0.89 -4.51 4.03
CA ASP A 120 0.73 -4.24 2.59
C ASP A 120 0.99 -5.47 1.72
N GLY A 121 1.61 -6.52 2.27
CA GLY A 121 1.76 -7.83 1.63
C GLY A 121 2.75 -8.74 2.34
N ILE A 122 2.39 -10.03 2.42
CA ILE A 122 3.22 -11.11 2.97
C ILE A 122 3.19 -12.28 1.97
N TYR A 123 4.31 -12.66 1.40
CA TYR A 123 4.36 -13.75 0.44
C TYR A 123 4.90 -15.04 1.07
N ASN A 124 4.07 -16.05 1.17
CA ASN A 124 2.61 -16.17 1.06
C ASN A 124 2.10 -17.14 2.13
N HIS A 125 0.84 -17.60 2.04
CA HIS A 125 0.24 -18.52 3.01
C HIS A 125 0.55 -18.11 4.46
N SER A 126 0.30 -16.84 4.78
CA SER A 126 0.63 -16.27 6.08
C SER A 126 -0.46 -16.52 7.11
N GLU A 127 -0.06 -16.84 8.32
CA GLU A 127 -0.90 -16.82 9.50
C GLU A 127 -0.37 -15.81 10.51
N VAL A 128 -1.27 -15.11 11.19
CA VAL A 128 -0.92 -14.02 12.12
C VAL A 128 -1.57 -14.26 13.48
N TRP A 129 -0.80 -14.07 14.54
CA TRP A 129 -1.27 -14.15 15.93
C TRP A 129 -0.91 -12.91 16.72
N ILE A 130 -1.74 -12.54 17.66
CA ILE A 130 -1.47 -11.58 18.72
C ILE A 130 -1.65 -12.26 20.08
N ASN A 131 -0.63 -12.23 20.93
CA ASN A 131 -0.65 -12.83 22.25
C ASN A 131 -1.12 -14.30 22.27
N GLY A 132 -0.80 -15.07 21.22
CA GLY A 132 -1.23 -16.45 21.02
C GLY A 132 -2.62 -16.63 20.42
N HIS A 133 -3.40 -15.56 20.22
CA HIS A 133 -4.71 -15.60 19.56
C HIS A 133 -4.55 -15.47 18.06
N SER A 134 -5.06 -16.45 17.28
CA SER A 134 -5.03 -16.40 15.83
C SER A 134 -5.93 -15.28 15.30
N LEU A 135 -5.38 -14.43 14.43
CA LEU A 135 -6.10 -13.39 13.72
C LEU A 135 -6.60 -13.87 12.35
N GLY A 136 -6.00 -14.91 11.80
CA GLY A 136 -6.42 -15.53 10.56
C GLY A 136 -5.28 -15.87 9.61
N TYR A 137 -5.69 -16.45 8.47
CA TYR A 137 -4.84 -16.93 7.39
C TYR A 137 -5.05 -16.13 6.10
N ARG A 138 -4.00 -15.95 5.31
CA ARG A 138 -4.01 -15.29 4.00
C ARG A 138 -3.21 -16.08 2.98
N PRO A 139 -3.86 -16.67 1.95
CA PRO A 139 -3.16 -17.46 0.93
C PRO A 139 -2.45 -16.60 -0.11
N PHE A 140 -2.99 -15.42 -0.46
CA PHE A 140 -2.51 -14.57 -1.55
C PHE A 140 -1.59 -13.47 -1.03
N GLY A 141 -0.32 -13.54 -1.44
CA GLY A 141 0.72 -12.71 -0.87
C GLY A 141 0.79 -11.26 -1.38
N TYR A 142 -0.02 -10.86 -2.35
CA TYR A 142 0.09 -9.54 -2.99
C TYR A 142 -0.94 -8.52 -2.53
N VAL A 143 -1.92 -8.95 -1.76
CA VAL A 143 -3.02 -8.10 -1.29
C VAL A 143 -2.73 -7.57 0.10
N ALA A 144 -2.97 -6.27 0.30
CA ALA A 144 -2.93 -5.67 1.62
C ALA A 144 -4.14 -6.14 2.45
N PHE A 145 -3.91 -6.34 3.74
CA PHE A 145 -4.95 -6.73 4.69
C PHE A 145 -4.64 -6.18 6.08
N TYR A 146 -5.66 -6.12 6.93
CA TYR A 146 -5.49 -5.67 8.30
C TYR A 146 -6.28 -6.53 9.27
N TYR A 147 -5.85 -6.50 10.54
CA TYR A 147 -6.52 -7.17 11.65
C TYR A 147 -6.73 -6.21 12.81
N ASP A 148 -7.85 -6.36 13.52
CA ASP A 148 -8.10 -5.68 14.79
C ASP A 148 -7.37 -6.41 15.92
N LEU A 149 -6.44 -5.74 16.57
CA LEU A 149 -5.68 -6.25 17.71
C LEU A 149 -6.37 -5.94 19.03
N THR A 150 -7.25 -4.94 19.07
CA THR A 150 -7.84 -4.36 20.28
C THR A 150 -8.35 -5.39 21.29
N PRO A 151 -9.10 -6.45 20.89
CA PRO A 151 -9.67 -7.40 21.85
C PRO A 151 -8.62 -8.27 22.57
N PHE A 152 -7.40 -8.29 22.07
CA PHE A 152 -6.35 -9.22 22.50
C PHE A 152 -5.11 -8.53 23.07
N LEU A 153 -5.10 -7.19 23.13
CA LEU A 153 -3.98 -6.44 23.69
C LEU A 153 -3.94 -6.54 25.21
N ASN A 154 -2.74 -6.61 25.75
CA ASN A 154 -2.52 -6.60 27.19
C ASN A 154 -2.83 -5.22 27.76
N THR A 155 -3.56 -5.16 28.87
CA THR A 155 -3.93 -3.91 29.56
C THR A 155 -3.26 -3.77 30.93
N ASP A 156 -2.41 -4.72 31.29
CA ASP A 156 -1.70 -4.77 32.57
C ASP A 156 -0.29 -4.16 32.52
N GLY A 157 0.07 -3.57 31.37
CA GLY A 157 1.40 -3.00 31.13
C GLY A 157 2.46 -3.99 30.65
N SER A 158 2.10 -5.26 30.46
CA SER A 158 3.00 -6.23 29.83
C SER A 158 3.05 -6.03 28.31
N ASP A 159 4.19 -6.41 27.72
CA ASP A 159 4.37 -6.35 26.27
C ASP A 159 3.41 -7.30 25.55
N ASN A 160 2.95 -6.87 24.38
CA ASN A 160 2.26 -7.69 23.43
C ASN A 160 3.26 -8.38 22.52
N VAL A 161 2.90 -9.57 22.03
CA VAL A 161 3.67 -10.31 21.05
C VAL A 161 2.83 -10.57 19.81
N ILE A 162 3.24 -10.01 18.69
CA ILE A 162 2.73 -10.41 17.39
C ILE A 162 3.65 -11.46 16.77
N ALA A 163 3.07 -12.54 16.27
CA ALA A 163 3.76 -13.60 15.56
C ALA A 163 3.18 -13.78 14.16
N VAL A 164 4.04 -14.00 13.18
CA VAL A 164 3.65 -14.24 11.79
C VAL A 164 4.40 -15.45 11.28
N HIS A 165 3.65 -16.46 10.84
CA HIS A 165 4.17 -17.62 10.12
C HIS A 165 3.96 -17.42 8.63
N VAL A 166 4.96 -17.75 7.82
CA VAL A 166 4.90 -17.66 6.36
C VAL A 166 5.33 -18.99 5.76
N ASP A 167 4.44 -19.63 5.02
CA ASP A 167 4.72 -20.87 4.34
C ASP A 167 4.96 -20.66 2.83
N ARG A 168 6.22 -20.58 2.47
CA ARG A 168 6.69 -20.54 1.07
C ARG A 168 7.32 -21.87 0.63
N SER A 169 6.94 -22.98 1.26
CA SER A 169 7.45 -24.34 0.90
C SER A 169 6.96 -24.80 -0.48
N ARG A 170 5.83 -24.25 -0.96
CA ARG A 170 5.27 -24.49 -2.29
C ARG A 170 5.97 -23.62 -3.33
N TYR A 171 7.24 -23.89 -3.60
CA TYR A 171 8.18 -23.01 -4.32
C TYR A 171 7.83 -22.66 -5.78
N VAL A 172 6.89 -23.36 -6.41
CA VAL A 172 6.46 -23.07 -7.79
C VAL A 172 4.95 -22.83 -7.83
N ASP A 173 4.52 -21.67 -7.39
CA ASP A 173 3.13 -21.23 -7.38
C ASP A 173 2.86 -20.05 -8.31
N SER A 174 3.90 -19.55 -9.00
CA SER A 174 3.81 -18.47 -9.99
C SER A 174 4.81 -18.69 -11.14
N ARG A 175 4.80 -17.79 -12.13
CA ARG A 175 5.66 -17.84 -13.33
C ARG A 175 6.76 -16.78 -13.32
N TRP A 176 7.00 -16.15 -12.17
CA TRP A 176 8.00 -15.09 -11.93
C TRP A 176 8.58 -15.21 -10.53
N TYR A 177 9.62 -14.45 -10.26
CA TYR A 177 10.17 -14.33 -8.92
C TYR A 177 9.18 -13.67 -7.97
N THR A 178 8.91 -14.28 -6.83
CA THR A 178 7.88 -13.84 -5.88
C THR A 178 8.46 -13.22 -4.62
N GLY A 179 9.68 -13.61 -4.25
CA GLY A 179 10.21 -13.37 -2.93
C GLY A 179 9.57 -14.27 -1.86
N SER A 180 9.94 -14.04 -0.61
CA SER A 180 9.43 -14.79 0.54
C SER A 180 9.46 -13.93 1.80
N GLY A 181 8.35 -13.87 2.55
CA GLY A 181 8.30 -13.17 3.82
C GLY A 181 7.40 -11.93 3.85
N ILE A 182 7.59 -11.10 4.86
CA ILE A 182 6.93 -9.79 4.98
C ILE A 182 7.69 -8.80 4.11
N TYR A 183 7.42 -8.85 2.82
CA TYR A 183 8.19 -8.15 1.78
C TYR A 183 7.68 -6.74 1.47
N ARG A 184 6.65 -6.28 2.18
CA ARG A 184 6.09 -4.92 2.11
C ARG A 184 5.92 -4.33 3.50
N ASN A 185 5.62 -3.05 3.57
CA ASN A 185 5.53 -2.32 4.82
C ASN A 185 4.40 -2.80 5.75
N VAL A 186 4.63 -2.62 7.04
CA VAL A 186 3.66 -2.88 8.10
C VAL A 186 3.43 -1.59 8.89
N LYS A 187 2.17 -1.31 9.22
CA LYS A 187 1.77 -0.16 10.03
C LYS A 187 0.87 -0.58 11.17
N LEU A 188 0.95 0.12 12.30
CA LEU A 188 -0.13 0.16 13.27
C LEU A 188 -0.99 1.40 13.02
N VAL A 189 -2.30 1.19 12.97
CA VAL A 189 -3.29 2.28 12.91
C VAL A 189 -4.03 2.31 14.23
N VAL A 190 -3.87 3.41 14.96
CA VAL A 190 -4.48 3.63 16.27
C VAL A 190 -5.49 4.76 16.16
N THR A 191 -6.71 4.53 16.61
CA THR A 191 -7.81 5.50 16.55
C THR A 191 -8.66 5.45 17.81
N GLY A 192 -9.54 6.43 18.00
CA GLY A 192 -10.62 6.36 18.99
C GLY A 192 -11.73 5.39 18.55
N GLU A 193 -12.74 5.22 19.39
CA GLU A 193 -13.89 4.36 19.11
C GLU A 193 -14.75 4.87 17.94
N VAL A 194 -14.78 6.20 17.71
CA VAL A 194 -15.47 6.80 16.55
C VAL A 194 -14.44 7.27 15.56
N HIS A 195 -14.37 6.62 14.39
CA HIS A 195 -13.30 6.85 13.44
C HIS A 195 -13.71 6.55 11.99
N VAL A 196 -12.90 7.02 11.05
CA VAL A 196 -12.91 6.58 9.65
C VAL A 196 -12.12 5.29 9.53
N PRO A 197 -12.70 4.16 9.11
CA PRO A 197 -11.99 2.89 8.94
C PRO A 197 -10.79 2.98 7.97
N ILE A 198 -9.89 2.00 8.07
CA ILE A 198 -8.86 1.79 7.04
C ILE A 198 -9.57 1.66 5.69
N TRP A 199 -9.12 2.43 4.68
CA TRP A 199 -9.72 2.53 3.33
C TRP A 199 -11.21 2.95 3.33
N GLY A 200 -11.69 3.61 4.37
CA GLY A 200 -13.10 4.03 4.51
C GLY A 200 -13.47 5.29 3.70
N THR A 201 -12.57 5.86 2.90
CA THR A 201 -12.85 7.06 2.09
C THR A 201 -12.71 6.73 0.60
N THR A 202 -13.75 7.05 -0.17
CA THR A 202 -13.77 6.95 -1.64
C THR A 202 -14.05 8.33 -2.23
N ILE A 203 -13.21 8.77 -3.17
CA ILE A 203 -13.30 10.08 -3.81
C ILE A 203 -13.42 9.90 -5.31
N LEU A 204 -14.45 10.53 -5.90
CA LEU A 204 -14.71 10.51 -7.34
C LEU A 204 -14.78 11.93 -7.88
N THR A 205 -14.33 12.12 -9.10
CA THR A 205 -14.41 13.40 -9.86
C THR A 205 -15.22 13.22 -11.13
N PRO A 206 -16.57 13.10 -11.04
CA PRO A 206 -17.41 12.73 -12.18
C PRO A 206 -17.53 13.82 -13.24
N GLU A 207 -17.37 15.07 -12.84
CA GLU A 207 -17.46 16.24 -13.73
C GLU A 207 -16.19 17.07 -13.56
N VAL A 208 -15.38 17.15 -14.62
CA VAL A 208 -14.10 17.87 -14.61
C VAL A 208 -13.94 18.66 -15.91
N THR A 209 -13.75 19.98 -15.75
CA THR A 209 -13.32 20.90 -16.79
C THR A 209 -12.11 21.71 -16.30
N SER A 210 -11.52 22.55 -17.14
CA SER A 210 -10.49 23.51 -16.72
C SER A 210 -11.00 24.56 -15.72
N GLU A 211 -12.30 24.86 -15.76
CA GLU A 211 -12.92 25.94 -14.97
C GLU A 211 -13.54 25.41 -13.66
N ARG A 212 -13.94 24.15 -13.65
CA ARG A 212 -14.69 23.58 -12.53
C ARG A 212 -14.51 22.07 -12.44
N ALA A 213 -14.37 21.58 -11.22
CA ALA A 213 -14.50 20.15 -10.92
C ALA A 213 -15.51 19.90 -9.79
N LYS A 214 -16.26 18.80 -9.93
CA LYS A 214 -17.12 18.27 -8.87
C LYS A 214 -16.41 17.10 -8.21
N VAL A 215 -16.16 17.21 -6.90
CA VAL A 215 -15.51 16.18 -6.08
C VAL A 215 -16.57 15.58 -5.17
N LEU A 216 -16.85 14.29 -5.34
CA LEU A 216 -17.74 13.51 -4.50
C LEU A 216 -16.91 12.70 -3.52
N ILE A 217 -17.18 12.87 -2.21
CA ILE A 217 -16.45 12.20 -1.14
C ILE A 217 -17.45 11.31 -0.39
N SER A 218 -17.18 10.02 -0.37
CA SER A 218 -17.93 9.03 0.41
C SER A 218 -17.04 8.53 1.54
N THR A 219 -17.44 8.80 2.79
CA THR A 219 -16.66 8.43 3.97
C THR A 219 -17.46 7.48 4.84
N GLU A 220 -16.95 6.29 5.10
CA GLU A 220 -17.45 5.40 6.12
C GLU A 220 -17.05 5.94 7.50
N LEU A 221 -17.97 5.93 8.43
CA LEU A 221 -17.77 6.34 9.83
C LEU A 221 -18.16 5.20 10.73
N ARG A 222 -17.22 4.68 11.49
CA ARG A 222 -17.42 3.59 12.43
C ARG A 222 -17.58 4.12 13.85
N ASN A 223 -18.57 3.61 14.57
CA ASN A 223 -18.73 3.80 16.00
C ASN A 223 -18.61 2.42 16.68
N ASP A 224 -17.52 2.21 17.39
CA ASP A 224 -17.28 0.97 18.16
C ASP A 224 -17.75 1.07 19.62
N SER A 225 -18.24 2.23 20.05
CA SER A 225 -18.76 2.42 21.42
C SER A 225 -20.14 1.77 21.62
N GLU A 226 -20.52 1.62 22.89
CA GLU A 226 -21.82 1.05 23.30
C GLU A 226 -22.99 2.04 23.17
N GLN A 227 -22.72 3.29 22.77
CA GLN A 227 -23.75 4.34 22.69
C GLN A 227 -23.76 4.96 21.29
N ALA A 228 -24.94 5.44 20.86
CA ALA A 228 -25.02 6.26 19.66
C ALA A 228 -24.23 7.55 19.84
N ARG A 229 -23.59 8.02 18.78
CA ARG A 229 -22.77 9.25 18.77
C ARG A 229 -23.25 10.20 17.68
N VAL A 230 -23.49 11.43 18.05
CA VAL A 230 -23.77 12.52 17.11
C VAL A 230 -22.45 13.23 16.80
N VAL A 231 -22.12 13.31 15.53
CA VAL A 231 -20.85 13.88 15.05
C VAL A 231 -21.06 14.93 13.98
N ASN A 232 -20.16 15.90 13.94
CA ASN A 232 -19.95 16.81 12.84
C ASN A 232 -18.73 16.32 12.04
N VAL A 233 -18.92 16.08 10.75
CA VAL A 233 -17.85 15.62 9.86
C VAL A 233 -17.58 16.70 8.83
N SER A 234 -16.36 17.19 8.85
CA SER A 234 -15.89 18.23 7.95
C SER A 234 -14.80 17.67 7.05
N THR A 235 -15.00 17.74 5.73
CA THR A 235 -13.93 17.44 4.78
C THR A 235 -13.51 18.71 4.06
N THR A 236 -12.24 19.08 4.24
CA THR A 236 -11.59 20.22 3.59
C THR A 236 -10.66 19.70 2.50
N LEU A 237 -10.81 20.20 1.28
CA LEU A 237 -9.85 19.93 0.21
C LEU A 237 -8.71 20.94 0.28
N LEU A 238 -7.50 20.42 0.37
CA LEU A 238 -6.25 21.18 0.38
C LEU A 238 -5.48 20.90 -0.91
N ASP A 239 -4.87 21.91 -1.49
CA ASP A 239 -3.86 21.72 -2.54
C ASP A 239 -2.50 21.31 -1.94
N ASP A 240 -1.49 21.12 -2.78
CA ASP A 240 -0.13 20.70 -2.38
C ASP A 240 0.60 21.76 -1.52
N SER A 241 0.15 23.03 -1.57
CA SER A 241 0.65 24.09 -0.69
C SER A 241 -0.07 24.13 0.68
N GLY A 242 -1.12 23.33 0.85
CA GLY A 242 -1.98 23.32 2.04
C GLY A 242 -3.08 24.39 2.03
N LEU A 243 -3.30 25.06 0.87
CA LEU A 243 -4.37 26.04 0.73
C LEU A 243 -5.73 25.33 0.66
N ASN A 244 -6.68 25.81 1.45
CA ASN A 244 -8.07 25.36 1.40
C ASN A 244 -8.75 25.84 0.11
N ILE A 245 -9.15 24.87 -0.73
CA ILE A 245 -9.81 25.12 -2.01
C ILE A 245 -11.31 24.77 -2.01
N GLY A 246 -11.81 24.25 -0.90
CA GLY A 246 -13.23 23.96 -0.71
C GLY A 246 -13.47 23.06 0.48
N ARG A 247 -14.68 23.10 1.03
CA ARG A 247 -15.08 22.35 2.22
C ARG A 247 -16.56 22.00 2.15
N ASP A 248 -16.89 20.81 2.67
CA ASP A 248 -18.26 20.43 3.01
C ASP A 248 -18.31 19.91 4.45
N MET A 249 -19.38 20.22 5.17
CA MET A 249 -19.59 19.78 6.53
C MET A 249 -21.01 19.25 6.70
N LYS A 250 -21.12 18.09 7.34
CA LYS A 250 -22.41 17.46 7.64
C LYS A 250 -22.43 16.92 9.06
N ARG A 251 -23.63 16.90 9.63
CA ARG A 251 -23.92 16.31 10.93
C ARG A 251 -24.71 15.02 10.73
N LEU A 252 -24.35 13.98 11.48
CA LEU A 252 -25.08 12.71 11.49
C LEU A 252 -24.98 12.05 12.86
N GLU A 253 -25.88 11.10 13.09
CA GLU A 253 -25.84 10.19 14.23
C GLU A 253 -25.36 8.82 13.75
N ILE A 254 -24.43 8.22 14.49
CA ILE A 254 -23.91 6.87 14.24
C ILE A 254 -24.37 6.00 15.41
N ALA A 255 -25.21 5.01 15.15
CA ALA A 255 -25.68 4.09 16.18
C ALA A 255 -24.51 3.34 16.84
N ALA A 256 -24.75 2.80 18.05
CA ALA A 256 -23.77 1.96 18.74
C ALA A 256 -23.35 0.77 17.86
N ARG A 257 -22.07 0.41 17.85
CA ARG A 257 -21.52 -0.75 17.15
C ARG A 257 -21.82 -0.79 15.63
N SER A 258 -22.07 0.39 15.01
CA SER A 258 -22.47 0.50 13.61
C SER A 258 -21.47 1.28 12.74
N THR A 259 -21.71 1.18 11.44
CA THR A 259 -20.98 1.98 10.42
C THR A 259 -22.01 2.72 9.57
N GLU A 260 -21.79 4.01 9.38
CA GLU A 260 -22.62 4.87 8.53
C GLU A 260 -21.81 5.41 7.35
N LEU A 261 -22.47 5.59 6.21
CA LEU A 261 -21.85 6.13 4.99
C LEU A 261 -22.28 7.57 4.79
N LEU A 262 -21.34 8.49 4.98
CA LEU A 262 -21.52 9.91 4.71
C LEU A 262 -21.14 10.24 3.26
N ARG A 263 -21.96 11.07 2.58
CA ARG A 263 -21.64 11.60 1.26
C ARG A 263 -21.55 13.13 1.31
N GLN A 264 -20.43 13.63 0.82
CA GLN A 264 -20.12 15.05 0.74
C GLN A 264 -19.78 15.44 -0.69
N GLU A 265 -19.99 16.71 -1.03
CA GLU A 265 -19.72 17.27 -2.34
C GLU A 265 -18.96 18.59 -2.22
N VAL A 266 -17.84 18.70 -2.91
CA VAL A 266 -17.07 19.94 -2.99
C VAL A 266 -16.92 20.35 -4.45
N ILE A 267 -17.21 21.61 -4.75
CA ILE A 267 -16.98 22.22 -6.06
C ILE A 267 -15.65 22.97 -6.00
N VAL A 268 -14.74 22.60 -6.86
CA VAL A 268 -13.42 23.23 -7.00
C VAL A 268 -13.44 24.13 -8.25
N ALA A 269 -13.19 25.41 -8.07
CA ALA A 269 -13.04 26.37 -9.17
C ALA A 269 -11.59 26.35 -9.68
N ASN A 270 -11.43 26.37 -11.03
CA ASN A 270 -10.13 26.37 -11.72
C ASN A 270 -9.15 25.33 -11.17
N PRO A 271 -9.51 24.03 -11.15
CA PRO A 271 -8.70 23.00 -10.56
C PRO A 271 -7.36 22.82 -11.32
N GLN A 272 -6.28 22.60 -10.57
CA GLN A 272 -5.03 22.11 -11.13
C GLN A 272 -5.19 20.61 -11.40
N LEU A 273 -5.38 20.25 -12.68
CA LEU A 273 -5.67 18.85 -13.04
C LEU A 273 -4.43 17.97 -12.89
N TRP A 274 -4.64 16.75 -12.38
CA TRP A 274 -3.60 15.72 -12.43
C TRP A 274 -3.39 15.26 -13.87
N ASP A 275 -2.16 15.30 -14.34
CA ASP A 275 -1.74 14.87 -15.68
C ASP A 275 -0.38 14.19 -15.63
N ILE A 276 -0.02 13.44 -16.67
CA ILE A 276 1.29 12.79 -16.79
C ILE A 276 2.47 13.76 -16.83
N ASP A 277 2.23 15.01 -17.27
CA ASP A 277 3.24 16.06 -17.35
C ASP A 277 3.20 17.00 -16.15
N ASN A 278 2.03 17.12 -15.49
CA ASN A 278 1.80 17.95 -14.30
C ASN A 278 0.96 17.16 -13.29
N PRO A 279 1.57 16.31 -12.46
CA PRO A 279 0.87 15.41 -11.55
C PRO A 279 0.40 16.12 -10.27
N ASN A 280 -0.50 17.12 -10.43
CA ASN A 280 -1.03 17.89 -9.31
C ASN A 280 -1.89 17.03 -8.40
N LEU A 281 -1.59 17.06 -7.11
CA LEU A 281 -2.25 16.27 -6.08
C LEU A 281 -2.99 17.18 -5.10
N TYR A 282 -4.04 16.64 -4.52
CA TYR A 282 -4.86 17.27 -3.49
C TYR A 282 -4.99 16.32 -2.30
N PHE A 283 -5.39 16.89 -1.16
CA PHE A 283 -5.62 16.15 0.08
C PHE A 283 -7.01 16.49 0.62
N ALA A 284 -7.83 15.47 0.80
CA ALA A 284 -9.11 15.58 1.50
C ALA A 284 -8.85 15.33 3.00
N GLN A 285 -8.80 16.41 3.78
CA GLN A 285 -8.64 16.35 5.21
C GLN A 285 -10.03 16.22 5.85
N THR A 286 -10.34 15.02 6.36
CA THR A 286 -11.60 14.71 7.02
C THR A 286 -11.41 14.72 8.53
N GLU A 287 -12.15 15.60 9.23
CA GLU A 287 -12.22 15.66 10.68
C GLU A 287 -13.58 15.20 11.17
N VAL A 288 -13.58 14.37 12.20
CA VAL A 288 -14.78 13.89 12.89
C VAL A 288 -14.78 14.50 14.30
N ARG A 289 -15.78 15.30 14.63
CA ARG A 289 -15.89 15.97 15.93
C ARG A 289 -17.22 15.66 16.61
N SER A 290 -17.19 15.45 17.92
CA SER A 290 -18.38 15.50 18.78
C SER A 290 -18.31 16.79 19.60
N GLU A 291 -19.22 17.71 19.33
CA GLU A 291 -19.11 19.08 19.82
C GLU A 291 -17.74 19.70 19.44
N GLU A 292 -16.94 20.13 20.40
CA GLU A 292 -15.60 20.70 20.16
C GLU A 292 -14.48 19.63 20.17
N GLN A 293 -14.77 18.42 20.67
CA GLN A 293 -13.79 17.35 20.77
C GLN A 293 -13.51 16.73 19.38
N LEU A 294 -12.24 16.71 18.97
CA LEU A 294 -11.79 15.96 17.81
C LEU A 294 -11.76 14.47 18.15
N LEU A 295 -12.47 13.63 17.40
CA LEU A 295 -12.52 12.17 17.58
C LEU A 295 -11.64 11.45 16.57
N ASP A 296 -11.50 11.97 15.35
CA ASP A 296 -10.63 11.41 14.31
C ASP A 296 -10.26 12.47 13.27
N SER A 297 -9.08 12.32 12.69
CA SER A 297 -8.59 13.19 11.62
C SER A 297 -7.82 12.36 10.60
N LYS A 298 -8.32 12.32 9.35
CA LYS A 298 -7.74 11.51 8.29
C LYS A 298 -7.51 12.30 7.01
N SER A 299 -6.28 12.26 6.51
CA SER A 299 -5.93 12.78 5.19
C SER A 299 -6.05 11.70 4.12
N THR A 300 -6.70 12.02 2.99
CA THR A 300 -6.82 11.13 1.84
C THR A 300 -6.35 11.85 0.58
N ARG A 301 -5.32 11.32 -0.06
CA ARG A 301 -4.76 11.88 -1.31
C ARG A 301 -5.69 11.60 -2.49
N LEU A 302 -5.79 12.57 -3.41
CA LEU A 302 -6.51 12.44 -4.68
C LEU A 302 -5.86 13.28 -5.78
N GLY A 303 -6.23 13.01 -7.02
CA GLY A 303 -5.96 13.88 -8.16
C GLY A 303 -7.26 14.16 -8.92
N ILE A 304 -7.46 15.40 -9.33
CA ILE A 304 -8.63 15.80 -10.13
C ILE A 304 -8.31 15.58 -11.61
N ARG A 305 -9.00 14.65 -12.23
CA ARG A 305 -8.79 14.32 -13.64
C ARG A 305 -10.04 13.77 -14.32
N SER A 306 -10.09 13.82 -15.64
CA SER A 306 -11.08 13.12 -16.44
C SER A 306 -10.43 12.11 -17.38
N LEU A 307 -11.06 10.94 -17.52
CA LEU A 307 -10.63 9.87 -18.42
C LEU A 307 -11.75 9.60 -19.43
N ARG A 308 -11.39 9.46 -20.71
CA ARG A 308 -12.33 9.05 -21.75
C ARG A 308 -11.64 8.12 -22.74
N ASN A 309 -12.32 7.04 -23.05
CA ASN A 309 -11.93 6.13 -24.14
C ASN A 309 -12.87 6.30 -25.33
N ASP A 310 -12.31 6.36 -26.51
CA ASP A 310 -13.05 6.43 -27.76
C ASP A 310 -12.52 5.38 -28.74
N ALA A 311 -13.40 4.58 -29.30
CA ALA A 311 -13.03 3.45 -30.14
C ALA A 311 -12.28 3.84 -31.43
N LYS A 312 -12.45 5.08 -31.92
CA LYS A 312 -11.83 5.57 -33.17
C LYS A 312 -10.60 6.43 -32.89
N THR A 313 -10.62 7.20 -31.82
CA THR A 313 -9.61 8.22 -31.56
C THR A 313 -8.72 7.92 -30.35
N GLY A 314 -9.04 6.86 -29.57
CA GLY A 314 -8.18 6.32 -28.51
C GLY A 314 -8.46 6.91 -27.12
N PHE A 315 -7.41 6.98 -26.30
CA PHE A 315 -7.48 7.40 -24.92
C PHE A 315 -7.28 8.91 -24.74
N PHE A 316 -8.08 9.51 -23.85
CA PHE A 316 -8.02 10.93 -23.52
C PHE A 316 -7.88 11.12 -22.01
N LEU A 317 -6.91 11.93 -21.63
CA LEU A 317 -6.72 12.44 -20.28
C LEU A 317 -6.98 13.94 -20.29
N ASN A 318 -7.93 14.42 -19.47
CA ASN A 318 -8.33 15.83 -19.40
C ASN A 318 -8.68 16.45 -20.77
N GLY A 319 -9.36 15.68 -21.62
CA GLY A 319 -9.72 16.11 -22.97
C GLY A 319 -8.58 16.07 -24.01
N ARG A 320 -7.34 15.86 -23.61
CA ARG A 320 -6.17 15.72 -24.48
C ARG A 320 -6.01 14.25 -24.90
N ASN A 321 -5.86 13.98 -26.20
CA ASN A 321 -5.53 12.64 -26.69
C ASN A 321 -4.10 12.25 -26.27
N VAL A 322 -3.96 11.14 -25.57
CA VAL A 322 -2.67 10.65 -25.03
C VAL A 322 -2.35 9.30 -25.65
N LYS A 323 -1.18 9.21 -26.28
CA LYS A 323 -0.62 7.93 -26.70
C LYS A 323 0.03 7.24 -25.49
N ILE A 324 -0.52 6.10 -25.10
CA ILE A 324 0.05 5.29 -24.02
C ILE A 324 1.35 4.62 -24.50
N LYS A 325 2.45 4.91 -23.82
CA LYS A 325 3.77 4.32 -24.03
C LYS A 325 4.13 3.59 -22.74
N GLY A 326 3.72 2.34 -22.64
CA GLY A 326 3.77 1.57 -21.41
C GLY A 326 4.81 0.48 -21.40
N VAL A 327 5.24 0.11 -20.20
CA VAL A 327 6.05 -1.08 -19.91
C VAL A 327 5.35 -1.95 -18.90
N ASN A 328 5.64 -3.26 -18.92
CA ASN A 328 5.20 -4.19 -17.88
C ASN A 328 6.29 -4.30 -16.82
N LEU A 329 5.91 -4.14 -15.55
CA LEU A 329 6.82 -4.30 -14.41
C LEU A 329 6.30 -5.35 -13.45
N HIS A 330 7.20 -6.22 -13.01
CA HIS A 330 7.00 -7.07 -11.84
C HIS A 330 7.41 -6.31 -10.56
N HIS A 331 7.12 -6.90 -9.41
CA HIS A 331 7.30 -6.28 -8.09
C HIS A 331 8.70 -6.43 -7.50
N ASP A 332 9.60 -7.11 -8.19
CA ASP A 332 10.99 -7.32 -7.79
C ASP A 332 11.95 -6.29 -8.40
N ALA A 333 13.14 -6.20 -7.82
CA ALA A 333 14.20 -5.33 -8.32
C ALA A 333 15.59 -5.99 -8.26
N GLY A 334 15.72 -7.17 -8.87
CA GLY A 334 16.99 -7.88 -9.00
C GLY A 334 17.62 -8.20 -7.65
N LEU A 335 18.79 -7.64 -7.35
CA LEU A 335 19.57 -7.95 -6.15
C LEU A 335 18.88 -7.67 -4.81
N VAL A 336 17.84 -6.83 -4.78
CA VAL A 336 17.07 -6.55 -3.57
C VAL A 336 15.80 -7.41 -3.47
N GLY A 337 15.61 -8.34 -4.41
CA GLY A 337 14.45 -9.23 -4.41
C GLY A 337 13.12 -8.49 -4.50
N ALA A 338 12.13 -8.96 -3.74
CA ALA A 338 10.79 -8.39 -3.67
C ALA A 338 10.64 -7.29 -2.60
N ALA A 339 11.55 -7.22 -1.63
CA ALA A 339 11.58 -6.19 -0.59
C ALA A 339 12.24 -4.90 -1.13
N VAL A 340 11.61 -4.27 -2.12
CA VAL A 340 12.20 -3.19 -2.90
C VAL A 340 12.12 -1.86 -2.15
N PRO A 341 13.27 -1.22 -1.80
CA PRO A 341 13.26 0.11 -1.19
C PRO A 341 12.69 1.17 -2.13
N ILE A 342 11.97 2.15 -1.58
CA ILE A 342 11.30 3.21 -2.36
C ILE A 342 12.27 3.98 -3.28
N GLY A 343 13.52 4.19 -2.87
CA GLY A 343 14.54 4.84 -3.70
C GLY A 343 14.91 4.05 -4.95
N VAL A 344 14.81 2.71 -4.92
CA VAL A 344 15.02 1.85 -6.09
C VAL A 344 13.86 2.00 -7.07
N TRP A 345 12.63 2.04 -6.58
CA TRP A 345 11.45 2.33 -7.40
C TRP A 345 11.53 3.71 -8.04
N LYS A 346 11.85 4.73 -7.26
CA LYS A 346 11.99 6.11 -7.76
C LYS A 346 13.01 6.18 -8.89
N ARG A 347 14.21 5.65 -8.67
CA ARG A 347 15.25 5.62 -9.72
C ARG A 347 14.79 4.89 -10.98
N ARG A 348 14.11 3.74 -10.84
CA ARG A 348 13.57 2.99 -11.99
C ARG A 348 12.56 3.80 -12.77
N LEU A 349 11.62 4.47 -12.09
CA LEU A 349 10.61 5.33 -12.72
C LEU A 349 11.24 6.56 -13.38
N GLU A 350 12.25 7.18 -12.78
CA GLU A 350 13.02 8.29 -13.38
C GLU A 350 13.63 7.87 -14.73
N VAL A 351 14.34 6.74 -14.77
CA VAL A 351 14.93 6.19 -16.00
C VAL A 351 13.86 5.87 -17.06
N LEU A 352 12.74 5.33 -16.65
CA LEU A 352 11.62 5.06 -17.57
C LEU A 352 11.01 6.35 -18.12
N LYS A 353 10.89 7.39 -17.30
CA LYS A 353 10.39 8.70 -17.74
C LYS A 353 11.33 9.38 -18.73
N GLU A 354 12.64 9.32 -18.49
CA GLU A 354 13.68 9.79 -19.41
C GLU A 354 13.62 9.05 -20.76
N ALA A 355 13.29 7.76 -20.75
CA ALA A 355 13.06 6.97 -21.97
C ALA A 355 11.73 7.26 -22.67
N GLY A 356 10.92 8.17 -22.14
CA GLY A 356 9.63 8.59 -22.70
C GLY A 356 8.46 7.64 -22.36
N VAL A 357 8.60 6.77 -21.36
CA VAL A 357 7.52 5.93 -20.84
C VAL A 357 6.57 6.79 -20.00
N ASN A 358 5.26 6.61 -20.20
CA ASN A 358 4.22 7.33 -19.47
C ASN A 358 3.17 6.41 -18.81
N ALA A 359 3.35 5.10 -18.94
CA ALA A 359 2.41 4.13 -18.38
C ALA A 359 3.11 2.86 -17.89
N ILE A 360 2.55 2.26 -16.83
CA ILE A 360 3.02 1.02 -16.23
C ILE A 360 1.86 0.03 -16.17
N ARG A 361 2.11 -1.22 -16.58
CA ARG A 361 1.25 -2.36 -16.29
C ARG A 361 1.86 -3.16 -15.14
N THR A 362 1.12 -3.40 -14.08
CA THR A 362 1.61 -4.18 -12.94
C THR A 362 1.41 -5.67 -13.20
N GLY A 363 2.43 -6.33 -13.70
CA GLY A 363 2.31 -7.74 -14.10
C GLY A 363 2.52 -8.71 -12.93
N HIS A 364 1.65 -9.59 -12.62
CA HIS A 364 0.22 -9.79 -12.91
C HIS A 364 -0.53 -9.85 -11.57
N LYS A 365 -0.37 -8.81 -10.78
CA LYS A 365 -0.78 -8.69 -9.38
C LYS A 365 -0.78 -7.22 -8.94
N PRO A 366 -1.46 -6.87 -7.83
CA PRO A 366 -1.42 -5.50 -7.33
C PRO A 366 -0.01 -5.10 -6.88
N ALA A 367 0.37 -3.88 -7.23
CA ALA A 367 1.62 -3.28 -6.76
C ALA A 367 1.54 -2.88 -5.28
N SER A 368 2.68 -2.56 -4.66
CA SER A 368 2.72 -1.99 -3.32
C SER A 368 2.10 -0.59 -3.30
N LYS A 369 1.63 -0.16 -2.12
CA LYS A 369 1.01 1.15 -1.96
C LYS A 369 1.99 2.27 -2.30
N GLU A 370 3.24 2.18 -1.85
CA GLU A 370 4.27 3.17 -2.11
C GLU A 370 4.60 3.31 -3.60
N PHE A 371 4.58 2.19 -4.34
CA PHE A 371 4.80 2.23 -5.79
C PHE A 371 3.69 2.99 -6.53
N ILE A 372 2.44 2.74 -6.17
CA ILE A 372 1.29 3.45 -6.77
C ILE A 372 1.34 4.93 -6.40
N GLU A 373 1.64 5.26 -5.15
CA GLU A 373 1.79 6.64 -4.70
C GLU A 373 2.91 7.38 -5.42
N LEU A 374 4.02 6.71 -5.69
CA LEU A 374 5.11 7.25 -6.48
C LEU A 374 4.70 7.47 -7.95
N CYS A 375 3.87 6.59 -8.52
CA CYS A 375 3.28 6.81 -9.84
C CYS A 375 2.34 8.02 -9.88
N ASP A 376 1.57 8.27 -8.82
CA ASP A 376 0.75 9.48 -8.67
C ASP A 376 1.61 10.75 -8.70
N GLU A 377 2.72 10.75 -7.94
CA GLU A 377 3.65 11.89 -7.81
C GLU A 377 4.47 12.15 -9.06
N MET A 378 4.83 11.11 -9.78
CA MET A 378 5.68 11.22 -10.96
C MET A 378 4.91 11.28 -12.28
N GLY A 379 3.58 11.21 -12.27
CA GLY A 379 2.75 11.30 -13.45
C GLY A 379 2.86 10.09 -14.38
N PHE A 380 2.72 8.87 -13.83
CA PHE A 380 2.57 7.66 -14.62
C PHE A 380 1.12 7.18 -14.61
N LEU A 381 0.61 6.77 -15.77
CA LEU A 381 -0.63 6.01 -15.86
C LEU A 381 -0.37 4.57 -15.41
N VAL A 382 -1.25 3.99 -14.59
CA VAL A 382 -1.11 2.62 -14.11
C VAL A 382 -2.29 1.78 -14.54
N GLN A 383 -2.01 0.70 -15.26
CA GLN A 383 -2.92 -0.43 -15.40
C GLN A 383 -2.66 -1.38 -14.24
N GLN A 384 -3.50 -1.27 -13.20
CA GLN A 384 -3.39 -2.11 -12.01
C GLN A 384 -4.01 -3.47 -12.29
N GLU A 385 -3.20 -4.52 -12.21
CA GLU A 385 -3.68 -5.90 -12.31
C GLU A 385 -3.98 -6.50 -10.95
N THR A 386 -4.92 -7.45 -10.93
CA THR A 386 -5.39 -8.09 -9.70
C THR A 386 -4.91 -9.53 -9.58
N PHE A 387 -5.19 -10.36 -10.60
CA PHE A 387 -4.91 -11.80 -10.59
C PHE A 387 -4.21 -12.27 -11.86
N ASP A 388 -3.26 -13.20 -11.75
CA ASP A 388 -2.67 -13.88 -12.90
C ASP A 388 -3.58 -15.00 -13.43
N GLU A 389 -4.28 -15.68 -12.54
CA GLU A 389 -5.17 -16.80 -12.84
C GLU A 389 -6.46 -16.71 -12.04
N TRP A 390 -7.52 -17.38 -12.54
CA TRP A 390 -8.79 -17.54 -11.86
C TRP A 390 -8.90 -18.97 -11.30
N GLU A 391 -10.12 -19.53 -11.22
CA GLU A 391 -10.35 -20.88 -10.69
C GLU A 391 -9.71 -22.03 -11.52
N ARG A 392 -9.20 -21.72 -12.71
CA ARG A 392 -8.45 -22.69 -13.53
C ARG A 392 -6.98 -22.36 -13.49
N PRO A 393 -6.14 -23.31 -13.06
CA PRO A 393 -4.72 -23.07 -12.92
C PRO A 393 -4.02 -22.88 -14.28
N LYS A 394 -3.01 -22.05 -14.29
CA LYS A 394 -2.01 -22.01 -15.36
C LYS A 394 -0.90 -23.00 -15.06
N ASN A 395 -0.45 -23.69 -16.09
CA ASN A 395 0.66 -24.61 -15.95
C ASN A 395 1.97 -23.85 -15.67
N LYS A 396 2.59 -24.15 -14.55
CA LYS A 396 3.90 -23.66 -14.14
C LYS A 396 4.93 -24.77 -14.33
N ARG A 397 6.16 -24.40 -14.63
CA ARG A 397 7.22 -25.39 -14.89
C ARG A 397 8.15 -25.44 -13.70
N ARG A 398 8.40 -26.64 -13.18
CA ARG A 398 9.34 -26.85 -12.10
C ARG A 398 10.76 -26.38 -12.49
N ASN A 399 11.21 -26.73 -13.69
CA ASN A 399 12.51 -26.34 -14.23
C ASN A 399 12.34 -25.61 -15.56
N GLY A 400 13.03 -24.50 -15.78
CA GLY A 400 12.83 -23.59 -16.90
C GLY A 400 13.22 -24.10 -18.29
N ARG A 401 14.00 -25.20 -18.42
CA ARG A 401 14.38 -25.78 -19.70
C ARG A 401 14.14 -27.27 -19.71
N HIS A 402 13.52 -27.75 -20.78
CA HIS A 402 13.24 -29.17 -21.00
C HIS A 402 13.92 -29.73 -22.24
N GLN A 403 14.65 -30.79 -21.98
CA GLN A 403 14.78 -31.87 -22.92
C GLN A 403 14.06 -33.07 -22.28
N GLY A 404 12.80 -33.32 -22.67
CA GLY A 404 12.01 -34.43 -22.13
C GLY A 404 10.57 -34.04 -21.73
N GLU A 405 9.93 -34.83 -20.89
CA GLU A 405 8.57 -34.59 -20.37
C GLU A 405 8.53 -33.31 -19.58
N ILE A 406 7.49 -32.51 -19.83
CA ILE A 406 7.28 -31.25 -19.13
C ILE A 406 6.62 -31.56 -17.79
N ASP A 407 7.34 -31.31 -16.69
CA ASP A 407 6.82 -31.41 -15.35
C ASP A 407 6.03 -30.13 -15.05
N TYR A 408 4.71 -30.19 -15.22
CA TYR A 408 3.78 -29.09 -14.94
C TYR A 408 3.35 -29.14 -13.49
N ILE A 409 3.28 -27.95 -12.89
CA ILE A 409 2.72 -27.72 -11.56
C ILE A 409 1.52 -26.79 -11.71
N GLU A 410 0.41 -27.19 -11.13
CA GLU A 410 -0.85 -26.44 -11.21
C GLU A 410 -1.18 -25.69 -9.92
N GLN A 411 -0.39 -25.87 -8.86
CA GLN A 411 -0.58 -25.12 -7.60
C GLN A 411 -0.46 -23.61 -7.81
N GLY A 412 -1.23 -22.85 -7.05
CA GLY A 412 -1.24 -21.38 -7.12
C GLY A 412 -2.52 -20.79 -6.60
N TYR A 413 -2.77 -19.53 -6.95
CA TYR A 413 -3.95 -18.81 -6.45
C TYR A 413 -5.28 -19.41 -6.93
N SER A 414 -5.29 -20.12 -8.04
CA SER A 414 -6.49 -20.82 -8.56
C SER A 414 -7.14 -21.74 -7.53
N GLU A 415 -6.37 -22.31 -6.61
CA GLU A 415 -6.88 -23.20 -5.54
C GLU A 415 -7.73 -22.42 -4.52
N PHE A 416 -7.50 -21.13 -4.39
CA PHE A 416 -8.14 -20.24 -3.41
C PHE A 416 -9.11 -19.26 -4.04
N PHE A 417 -9.10 -19.13 -5.38
CA PHE A 417 -9.82 -18.11 -6.11
C PHE A 417 -11.31 -18.03 -5.75
N THR A 418 -12.00 -19.16 -5.73
CA THR A 418 -13.45 -19.21 -5.46
C THR A 418 -13.81 -18.66 -4.08
N GLU A 419 -12.96 -18.87 -3.10
CA GLU A 419 -13.20 -18.41 -1.72
C GLU A 419 -12.71 -16.97 -1.50
N TRP A 420 -11.59 -16.59 -2.11
CA TRP A 420 -10.86 -15.38 -1.76
C TRP A 420 -10.97 -14.23 -2.75
N ALA A 421 -11.33 -14.49 -4.01
CA ALA A 421 -11.27 -13.47 -5.08
C ALA A 421 -12.08 -12.22 -4.77
N GLU A 422 -13.29 -12.35 -4.21
CA GLU A 422 -14.13 -11.19 -3.86
C GLU A 422 -13.51 -10.38 -2.73
N LYS A 423 -13.01 -11.04 -1.69
CA LYS A 423 -12.35 -10.39 -0.55
C LYS A 423 -11.09 -9.64 -0.99
N ASP A 424 -10.27 -10.29 -1.81
CA ASP A 424 -9.01 -9.75 -2.29
C ASP A 424 -9.23 -8.61 -3.29
N LEU A 425 -10.15 -8.77 -4.25
CA LEU A 425 -10.50 -7.71 -5.20
C LEU A 425 -11.06 -6.48 -4.48
N THR A 426 -11.92 -6.69 -3.50
CA THR A 426 -12.47 -5.60 -2.69
C THR A 426 -11.36 -4.85 -1.95
N ALA A 427 -10.42 -5.54 -1.33
CA ALA A 427 -9.30 -4.93 -0.62
C ALA A 427 -8.39 -4.13 -1.58
N ILE A 428 -8.07 -4.69 -2.76
CA ILE A 428 -7.27 -4.01 -3.79
C ILE A 428 -7.93 -2.70 -4.22
N ILE A 429 -9.22 -2.75 -4.56
CA ILE A 429 -9.95 -1.56 -5.03
C ILE A 429 -10.07 -0.53 -3.91
N ARG A 430 -10.48 -0.93 -2.70
CA ARG A 430 -10.65 0.00 -1.57
C ARG A 430 -9.34 0.70 -1.20
N ARG A 431 -8.20 -0.01 -1.26
CA ARG A 431 -6.88 0.57 -1.00
C ARG A 431 -6.50 1.63 -2.02
N ASP A 432 -6.78 1.39 -3.31
CA ASP A 432 -6.15 2.13 -4.39
C ASP A 432 -7.11 3.02 -5.21
N ILE A 433 -8.41 3.01 -4.94
CA ILE A 433 -9.42 3.71 -5.77
C ILE A 433 -9.19 5.23 -5.86
N ASN A 434 -8.55 5.82 -4.87
CA ASN A 434 -8.28 7.26 -4.81
C ASN A 434 -6.99 7.68 -5.55
N ASN A 435 -6.20 6.72 -6.06
CA ASN A 435 -4.94 7.01 -6.74
C ASN A 435 -5.19 7.48 -8.18
N PRO A 436 -4.85 8.73 -8.53
CA PRO A 436 -5.12 9.26 -9.87
C PRO A 436 -4.31 8.61 -10.97
N SER A 437 -3.18 7.99 -10.68
CA SER A 437 -2.39 7.24 -11.65
C SER A 437 -3.13 6.04 -12.24
N ILE A 438 -4.01 5.39 -11.47
CA ILE A 438 -4.72 4.20 -11.94
C ILE A 438 -5.80 4.61 -12.94
N PHE A 439 -5.56 4.32 -14.22
CA PHE A 439 -6.50 4.61 -15.30
C PHE A 439 -7.29 3.38 -15.75
N GLN A 440 -6.84 2.19 -15.40
CA GLN A 440 -7.45 0.93 -15.78
C GLN A 440 -7.22 -0.16 -14.73
N TRP A 441 -8.26 -0.95 -14.48
CA TRP A 441 -8.21 -2.16 -13.68
C TRP A 441 -8.22 -3.38 -14.60
N SER A 442 -7.27 -4.29 -14.41
CA SER A 442 -7.21 -5.57 -15.10
C SER A 442 -7.53 -6.69 -14.11
N ILE A 443 -8.62 -7.41 -14.34
CA ILE A 443 -9.12 -8.43 -13.41
C ILE A 443 -8.51 -9.81 -13.65
N GLY A 444 -7.66 -9.97 -14.66
CA GLY A 444 -6.98 -11.24 -14.95
C GLY A 444 -5.96 -11.09 -16.05
N ASN A 445 -4.96 -11.97 -16.04
CA ASN A 445 -3.92 -12.03 -17.05
C ASN A 445 -4.04 -13.32 -17.86
N GLU A 446 -4.10 -13.22 -19.20
CA GLU A 446 -4.07 -14.41 -20.10
C GLU A 446 -5.05 -15.53 -19.67
N ILE A 447 -6.23 -15.15 -19.22
CA ILE A 447 -7.24 -16.09 -18.68
C ILE A 447 -7.69 -17.09 -19.75
N GLU A 448 -7.73 -16.69 -21.01
CA GLU A 448 -8.08 -17.52 -22.15
C GLU A 448 -7.22 -18.79 -22.28
N TRP A 449 -5.99 -18.76 -21.79
CA TRP A 449 -5.12 -19.94 -21.84
C TRP A 449 -5.63 -21.11 -21.00
N SER A 450 -6.40 -20.81 -19.98
CA SER A 450 -7.00 -21.82 -19.10
C SER A 450 -8.37 -22.28 -19.56
N TYR A 451 -9.01 -21.56 -20.51
CA TYR A 451 -10.39 -21.80 -20.94
C TYR A 451 -10.46 -22.19 -22.43
N PRO A 452 -10.58 -23.47 -22.79
CA PRO A 452 -10.57 -23.93 -24.18
C PRO A 452 -11.57 -23.24 -25.12
N ARG A 453 -12.72 -22.81 -24.59
CA ARG A 453 -13.76 -22.13 -25.38
C ARG A 453 -13.34 -20.72 -25.89
N TYR A 454 -12.31 -20.11 -25.31
CA TYR A 454 -11.79 -18.81 -25.76
C TYR A 454 -10.68 -18.93 -26.81
N ILE A 455 -10.11 -20.12 -26.99
CA ILE A 455 -9.01 -20.37 -27.90
C ILE A 455 -9.33 -19.98 -29.34
N PRO A 456 -10.52 -20.31 -29.90
CA PRO A 456 -10.88 -19.89 -31.27
C PRO A 456 -10.96 -18.38 -31.44
N ALA A 457 -11.46 -17.66 -30.42
CA ALA A 457 -11.60 -16.21 -30.45
C ALA A 457 -10.26 -15.47 -30.36
N THR A 458 -9.29 -16.03 -29.65
CA THR A 458 -7.95 -15.43 -29.45
C THR A 458 -6.94 -15.85 -30.51
N GLY A 459 -7.26 -16.82 -31.36
CA GLY A 459 -6.33 -17.37 -32.36
C GLY A 459 -5.19 -18.20 -31.77
N TYR A 460 -5.27 -18.56 -30.48
CA TYR A 460 -4.24 -19.36 -29.82
C TYR A 460 -4.33 -20.84 -30.20
N PHE A 461 -3.27 -21.37 -30.77
CA PHE A 461 -3.17 -22.78 -31.15
C PHE A 461 -2.15 -23.50 -30.30
N GLY A 462 -2.45 -24.73 -29.92
CA GLY A 462 -1.52 -25.60 -29.25
C GLY A 462 -0.28 -25.93 -30.11
N LYS A 463 0.69 -26.63 -29.52
CA LYS A 463 1.98 -26.94 -30.14
C LYS A 463 1.93 -27.51 -31.57
N ASN A 464 0.81 -28.06 -31.97
CA ASN A 464 0.62 -28.68 -33.31
C ASN A 464 -0.30 -27.83 -34.20
N GLY A 465 -0.47 -26.52 -33.95
CA GLY A 465 -1.34 -25.67 -34.75
C GLY A 465 -2.83 -26.00 -34.61
N LYS A 466 -3.21 -26.83 -33.63
CA LYS A 466 -4.61 -27.18 -33.34
C LYS A 466 -5.06 -26.37 -32.11
N SER A 467 -6.32 -25.90 -32.14
CA SER A 467 -6.93 -25.33 -30.93
C SER A 467 -6.87 -26.36 -29.78
N LYS A 468 -6.47 -25.92 -28.63
CA LYS A 468 -6.50 -26.76 -27.42
C LYS A 468 -7.90 -26.83 -26.86
#